data_56a024e919766dac2246a36a1e61f337
#
_entry.id   56a024e919766dac2246a36a1e61f337
#
_cell.length_a   1.000
_cell.length_b   1.000
_cell.length_c   1.000
_cell.angle_alpha   90.00
_cell.angle_beta   90.00
_cell.angle_gamma   90.00
#
_symmetry.space_group_name_H-M   'P 1'
#
loop_
_entity.id
_entity.type
_entity.pdbx_description
1 polymer ?
#
loop_
_entity_poly.entity_id
_entity_poly.type
_entity_poly.pdbx_seq_one_letter_code
_entity_poly.pdbx_strand_id
1 'polypeptide(L)' 'ANLVEKEHKIDLIRWNEAVELATFDYFDINSILSYLARVNIVARWTQLDAVRGREMFERLMAELDGKGLIENKQ' A
#
# COMPACT_ATOMS: atom_id res chain seq x y z
N ALA A 1 -13.40 -20.97 -1.54
CA ALA A 1 -13.58 -19.69 -1.80
C ALA A 1 -12.76 -18.77 -0.96
N ASN A 2 -11.85 -19.22 -0.23
CA ASN A 2 -11.56 -18.37 0.86
C ASN A 2 -10.12 -18.09 1.11
N LEU A 3 -9.24 -18.67 0.26
CA LEU A 3 -7.83 -18.34 0.34
C LEU A 3 -7.61 -16.87 -0.03
N VAL A 4 -8.28 -16.40 -1.07
CA VAL A 4 -8.14 -14.99 -1.50
C VAL A 4 -8.65 -14.05 -0.42
N GLU A 5 -9.79 -14.36 0.18
CA GLU A 5 -10.33 -13.53 1.25
C GLU A 5 -9.41 -13.51 2.47
N LYS A 6 -8.87 -14.67 2.83
CA LYS A 6 -7.95 -14.77 3.95
C LYS A 6 -6.67 -13.98 3.69
N GLU A 7 -6.12 -14.14 2.49
CA GLU A 7 -4.92 -13.40 2.11
C GLU A 7 -5.17 -11.90 2.10
N HIS A 8 -6.35 -11.50 1.63
CA HIS A 8 -6.71 -10.08 1.62
C HIS A 8 -6.75 -9.52 3.04
N LYS A 9 -7.33 -10.28 3.98
CA LYS A 9 -7.36 -9.82 5.37
C LYS A 9 -5.97 -9.65 5.95
N ILE A 10 -5.09 -10.62 5.69
CA ILE A 10 -3.71 -10.56 6.16
C ILE A 10 -3.00 -9.36 5.56
N ASP A 11 -3.18 -9.14 4.27
CA ASP A 11 -2.53 -8.03 3.59
C ASP A 11 -3.05 -6.68 4.09
N LEU A 12 -4.34 -6.59 4.41
CA LEU A 12 -4.87 -5.36 4.98
C LEU A 12 -4.30 -5.08 6.37
N ILE A 13 -4.09 -6.12 7.18
CA ILE A 13 -3.45 -5.97 8.47
C ILE A 13 -2.03 -5.45 8.28
N ARG A 14 -1.28 -6.04 7.37
CA ARG A 14 0.08 -5.60 7.08
C ARG A 14 0.11 -4.17 6.55
N TRP A 15 -0.85 -3.85 5.70
CA TRP A 15 -0.97 -2.49 5.17
C TRP A 15 -1.17 -1.49 6.30
N ASN A 16 -2.09 -1.79 7.22
CA ASN A 16 -2.38 -0.88 8.31
C ASN A 16 -1.19 -0.74 9.25
N GLU A 17 -0.49 -1.84 9.52
CA GLU A 17 0.72 -1.80 10.34
C GLU A 17 1.79 -0.92 9.69
N ALA A 18 1.96 -1.06 8.38
CA ALA A 18 2.95 -0.25 7.67
C ALA A 18 2.58 1.23 7.71
N VAL A 19 1.29 1.53 7.60
CA VAL A 19 0.83 2.92 7.69
C VAL A 19 1.11 3.50 9.07
N GLU A 20 0.86 2.72 10.10
CA GLU A 20 1.08 3.21 11.47
C GLU A 20 2.55 3.46 11.78
N LEU A 21 3.43 2.65 11.17
CA LEU A 21 4.85 2.82 11.39
C LEU A 21 5.43 4.00 10.62
N ALA A 22 4.71 4.46 9.63
CA ALA A 22 5.23 5.46 8.72
C ALA A 22 4.74 6.85 9.05
N THR A 23 5.62 7.67 9.59
CA THR A 23 5.56 9.10 9.29
C THR A 23 6.31 9.22 7.99
N PHE A 24 5.63 9.44 6.90
CA PHE A 24 6.25 9.31 5.60
C PHE A 24 7.31 10.38 5.39
N ASP A 25 8.54 9.97 5.43
CA ASP A 25 9.69 10.83 5.22
C ASP A 25 10.62 10.08 4.28
N TYR A 26 10.97 10.68 3.16
CA TYR A 26 11.85 10.07 2.18
C TYR A 26 13.20 9.67 2.77
N PHE A 27 13.62 10.36 3.83
CA PHE A 27 14.92 10.14 4.43
C PHE A 27 14.88 9.18 5.60
N ASP A 28 13.68 8.74 5.98
CA ASP A 28 13.51 7.80 7.08
C ASP A 28 13.42 6.38 6.50
N ILE A 29 14.35 5.54 6.91
CA ILE A 29 14.41 4.18 6.40
C ILE A 29 13.13 3.40 6.71
N ASN A 30 12.52 3.65 7.88
CA ASN A 30 11.29 2.95 8.23
C ASN A 30 10.15 3.34 7.30
N SER A 31 10.09 4.60 6.90
CA SER A 31 9.09 5.06 5.94
C SER A 31 9.29 4.41 4.59
N ILE A 32 10.54 4.31 4.15
CA ILE A 32 10.86 3.68 2.88
C ILE A 32 10.47 2.21 2.90
N LEU A 33 10.80 1.50 3.97
CA LEU A 33 10.46 0.09 4.12
C LEU A 33 8.95 -0.11 4.14
N SER A 34 8.23 0.76 4.83
CA SER A 34 6.77 0.71 4.87
C SER A 34 6.16 0.93 3.50
N TYR A 35 6.69 1.89 2.76
CA TYR A 35 6.25 2.15 1.39
C TYR A 35 6.47 0.91 0.52
N LEU A 36 7.66 0.32 0.59
CA LEU A 36 7.98 -0.86 -0.20
C LEU A 36 7.09 -2.04 0.15
N ALA A 37 6.77 -2.21 1.44
CA ALA A 37 5.87 -3.27 1.87
C ALA A 37 4.49 -3.09 1.23
N ARG A 38 4.00 -1.87 1.18
CA ARG A 38 2.69 -1.60 0.59
C ARG A 38 2.71 -1.77 -0.93
N VAL A 39 3.79 -1.38 -1.58
CA VAL A 39 3.95 -1.64 -3.02
C VAL A 39 3.92 -3.13 -3.30
N ASN A 40 4.59 -3.93 -2.48
CA ASN A 40 4.59 -5.38 -2.65
C ASN A 40 3.20 -5.97 -2.48
N ILE A 41 2.44 -5.48 -1.51
CA ILE A 41 1.06 -5.92 -1.32
C ILE A 41 0.23 -5.61 -2.56
N VAL A 42 0.37 -4.41 -3.08
CA VAL A 42 -0.34 -4.00 -4.30
C VAL A 42 0.03 -4.89 -5.47
N ALA A 43 1.33 -5.13 -5.67
CA ALA A 43 1.79 -5.97 -6.77
C ALA A 43 1.22 -7.38 -6.66
N ARG A 44 1.24 -7.94 -5.47
CA ARG A 44 0.70 -9.26 -5.23
C ARG A 44 -0.80 -9.32 -5.54
N TRP A 45 -1.55 -8.34 -5.05
CA TRP A 45 -2.99 -8.34 -5.25
C TRP A 45 -3.38 -8.06 -6.70
N THR A 46 -2.57 -7.31 -7.42
CA THR A 46 -2.79 -7.12 -8.84
C THR A 46 -2.76 -8.46 -9.59
N GLN A 47 -1.91 -9.39 -9.13
CA GLN A 47 -1.83 -10.71 -9.74
C GLN A 47 -2.92 -11.66 -9.27
N LEU A 48 -3.30 -11.57 -7.99
CA LEU A 48 -4.28 -12.49 -7.43
C LEU A 48 -5.71 -12.07 -7.69
N ASP A 49 -5.96 -10.78 -7.62
CA ASP A 49 -7.30 -10.22 -7.77
C ASP A 49 -7.11 -8.79 -8.27
N ALA A 50 -7.30 -8.60 -9.56
CA ALA A 50 -7.02 -7.32 -10.20
C ALA A 50 -7.88 -6.20 -9.63
N VAL A 51 -9.12 -6.48 -9.25
CA VAL A 51 -10.00 -5.46 -8.71
C VAL A 51 -9.48 -4.96 -7.36
N ARG A 52 -9.15 -5.89 -6.47
CA ARG A 52 -8.66 -5.51 -5.14
C ARG A 52 -7.26 -4.92 -5.21
N GLY A 53 -6.44 -5.45 -6.10
CA GLY A 53 -5.12 -4.86 -6.33
C GLY A 53 -5.21 -3.42 -6.77
N ARG A 54 -6.17 -3.13 -7.65
CA ARG A 54 -6.39 -1.77 -8.10
C ARG A 54 -6.88 -0.87 -6.97
N GLU A 55 -7.78 -1.38 -6.14
CA GLU A 55 -8.26 -0.63 -4.98
C GLU A 55 -7.12 -0.29 -4.03
N MET A 56 -6.24 -1.24 -3.78
CA MET A 56 -5.07 -1.01 -2.95
C MET A 56 -4.13 0.01 -3.57
N PHE A 57 -3.93 -0.09 -4.88
CA PHE A 57 -3.10 0.86 -5.59
C PHE A 57 -3.66 2.28 -5.46
N GLU A 58 -4.95 2.45 -5.67
CA GLU A 58 -5.58 3.76 -5.57
C GLU A 58 -5.46 4.31 -4.15
N ARG A 59 -5.60 3.44 -3.16
CA ARG A 59 -5.42 3.83 -1.77
C ARG A 59 -4.00 4.30 -1.49
N LEU A 60 -3.01 3.57 -2.00
CA LEU A 60 -1.62 3.94 -1.84
C LEU A 60 -1.34 5.30 -2.49
N MET A 61 -1.81 5.49 -3.72
CA MET A 61 -1.60 6.75 -4.42
C MET A 61 -2.27 7.91 -3.70
N ALA A 62 -3.47 7.70 -3.17
CA ALA A 62 -4.18 8.74 -2.44
C ALA A 62 -3.42 9.13 -1.17
N GLU A 63 -2.84 8.17 -0.48
CA GLU A 63 -2.06 8.46 0.71
C GLU A 63 -0.79 9.25 0.37
N LEU A 64 -0.11 8.87 -0.70
CA LEU A 64 1.10 9.58 -1.13
C LEU A 64 0.77 10.99 -1.57
N ASP A 65 -0.32 11.15 -2.29
CA ASP A 65 -0.76 12.46 -2.74
C ASP A 65 -1.13 13.35 -1.55
N GLY A 66 -1.84 12.78 -0.58
CA GLY A 66 -2.22 13.51 0.63
C GLY A 66 -1.03 13.97 1.45
N LYS A 67 0.10 13.29 1.32
CA LYS A 67 1.32 13.68 2.02
C LYS A 67 2.23 14.57 1.18
N GLY A 68 1.82 14.90 -0.03
CA GLY A 68 2.60 15.77 -0.91
C GLY A 68 3.82 15.10 -1.49
N LEU A 69 3.82 13.77 -1.57
CA LEU A 69 4.98 13.02 -2.04
C LEU A 69 4.91 12.71 -3.52
N ILE A 70 3.78 12.97 -4.15
CA ILE A 70 3.60 12.81 -5.58
C ILE A 70 3.40 14.17 -6.17
N GLU A 71 4.20 14.48 -7.18
CA GLU A 71 4.01 15.70 -7.93
C GLU A 71 2.79 15.55 -8.82
N ASN A 72 1.78 16.33 -8.53
CA ASN A 72 0.57 16.31 -9.31
C ASN A 72 0.67 17.41 -10.36
N LYS A 73 1.12 17.04 -11.54
CA LYS A 73 1.25 18.02 -12.61
C LYS A 73 -0.06 18.15 -13.34
N GLN A 74 -0.61 19.29 -13.21
CA GLN A 74 -1.83 19.62 -13.91
C GLN A 74 -1.51 20.44 -15.13
#